data_65bd57cc70ae4340bca91c80ad48f345
#
_entry.id   65bd57cc70ae4340bca91c80ad48f345
#
_cell.length_a   1.000
_cell.length_b   1.000
_cell.length_c   1.000
_cell.angle_alpha   90.00
_cell.angle_beta   90.00
_cell.angle_gamma   90.00
#
_symmetry.space_group_name_H-M   'P 1'
#
loop_
_entity.id
_entity.type
_entity.pdbx_description
1 polymer ?
#
loop_
_entity_poly.entity_id
_entity_poly.type
_entity_poly.pdbx_seq_one_letter_code
_entity_poly.pdbx_strand_id
1 'polypeptide(L)'
;MAQSNFDQRFVNISDLHPNLSRPVGINIGSERYTFGFTIRDSPAFFINASAWGREDYIRSLSGSFQVGDCVIIENPLVQTKDVEKEEKFNPSTPSYYRLLISEVHSLVKICSKFEVDNALLSLVHLPTKDPQDYYSLGDIVANGQSLNRKIINILAAVRSVGEVKGFVTSDKRRGQRCEVKLFDDLVSSFAMVCWDNESIQIAQTWIPRETVLFASDIRINYDAFRNTMVATVVSKTIFTTNPDTPEAQALLNYARDCNETGLLDEENEDIAKDSVDLQAIRDVYTVQQIKERASHSLGKNDPIYGIVFAYISALNIDCETHKVIRYRCSQCHYIIPDPTAGCTYAFCSDLSPDPKTVITSLDLKVDVTDHTGTLSCILSGSVAEETLSCKVDRFFNLTEDQKTLLKWNFLLERCKIYLKVFLSTNSRNGMRVTALSCKIADPVEASRH
;
A
#
# COMPACT_ATOMS: atom_id res chain seq x y z
N MET A 1 27.84 -15.76 47.30
CA MET A 1 26.45 -15.44 46.95
C MET A 1 26.46 -14.04 46.38
N ALA A 2 26.57 -13.94 45.08
CA ALA A 2 26.45 -12.64 44.41
C ALA A 2 24.99 -12.53 43.98
N GLN A 3 24.25 -11.64 44.63
CA GLN A 3 22.96 -11.14 44.15
C GLN A 3 23.24 -10.35 42.90
N SER A 4 22.99 -10.95 41.73
CA SER A 4 22.90 -10.22 40.48
C SER A 4 21.63 -9.39 40.56
N ASN A 5 21.75 -8.09 40.72
CA ASN A 5 20.72 -7.13 40.38
C ASN A 5 20.45 -7.32 38.87
N PHE A 6 19.39 -8.05 38.54
CA PHE A 6 18.82 -7.99 37.20
C PHE A 6 18.18 -6.62 37.07
N ASP A 7 18.89 -5.70 36.42
CA ASP A 7 18.30 -4.46 35.94
C ASP A 7 17.08 -4.84 35.11
N GLN A 8 15.92 -4.30 35.49
CA GLN A 8 14.70 -4.41 34.73
C GLN A 8 14.97 -3.72 33.38
N ARG A 9 15.14 -4.51 32.32
CA ARG A 9 15.39 -3.94 30.97
C ARG A 9 14.07 -3.84 30.24
N PHE A 10 13.75 -2.61 29.83
CA PHE A 10 12.68 -2.34 28.87
C PHE A 10 13.11 -2.88 27.50
N VAL A 11 12.20 -3.58 26.83
CA VAL A 11 12.44 -4.10 25.48
C VAL A 11 11.26 -3.79 24.60
N ASN A 12 11.53 -3.47 23.32
CA ASN A 12 10.50 -3.21 22.33
C ASN A 12 10.14 -4.51 21.61
N ILE A 13 8.85 -4.73 21.36
CA ILE A 13 8.38 -5.88 20.60
C ILE A 13 8.48 -5.55 19.12
N SER A 14 9.37 -6.24 18.42
CA SER A 14 9.64 -6.03 17.01
C SER A 14 8.81 -6.93 16.11
N ASP A 15 8.31 -8.05 16.63
CA ASP A 15 7.50 -8.99 15.86
C ASP A 15 6.73 -9.97 16.75
N LEU A 16 5.59 -10.47 16.24
CA LEU A 16 4.73 -11.45 16.89
C LEU A 16 4.57 -12.68 15.99
N HIS A 17 4.79 -13.87 16.54
CA HIS A 17 4.66 -15.15 15.85
C HIS A 17 3.71 -16.09 16.58
N PRO A 18 2.41 -15.90 16.53
CA PRO A 18 1.49 -16.82 17.17
C PRO A 18 1.30 -18.08 16.35
N ASN A 19 1.71 -19.19 16.93
CA ASN A 19 1.32 -20.53 16.49
C ASN A 19 0.15 -21.06 17.35
N LEU A 20 -0.94 -20.29 17.40
CA LEU A 20 -2.17 -20.68 18.09
C LEU A 20 -2.92 -21.84 17.41
N SER A 21 -2.46 -22.28 16.24
CA SER A 21 -3.23 -23.18 15.39
C SER A 21 -3.03 -24.68 15.65
N ARG A 22 -2.11 -25.09 16.54
CA ARG A 22 -1.95 -26.53 16.90
C ARG A 22 -1.47 -26.73 18.34
N PRO A 23 -2.19 -27.53 19.12
CA PRO A 23 -1.58 -28.09 20.31
C PRO A 23 -0.42 -28.98 19.89
N VAL A 24 0.78 -28.71 20.42
CA VAL A 24 1.91 -29.61 20.25
C VAL A 24 1.67 -30.76 21.23
N GLY A 25 1.16 -31.90 20.71
CA GLY A 25 0.97 -33.12 21.50
C GLY A 25 2.32 -33.62 22.01
N ILE A 26 2.57 -33.41 23.28
CA ILE A 26 3.57 -34.14 24.04
C ILE A 26 2.80 -35.22 24.85
N ASN A 27 3.18 -36.45 24.70
CA ASN A 27 2.57 -37.60 25.33
C ASN A 27 1.94 -37.34 26.71
N ILE A 28 0.64 -37.74 26.80
CA ILE A 28 -0.19 -37.80 27.98
C ILE A 28 -0.87 -36.49 28.40
N GLY A 29 -2.03 -36.19 27.81
CA GLY A 29 -3.17 -35.58 28.51
C GLY A 29 -3.23 -34.08 28.68
N SER A 30 -2.29 -33.26 28.18
CA SER A 30 -2.46 -31.81 28.18
C SER A 30 -2.01 -31.19 26.86
N GLU A 31 -2.95 -30.60 26.14
CA GLU A 31 -2.68 -29.77 24.99
C GLU A 31 -1.90 -28.54 25.45
N ARG A 32 -0.76 -28.26 24.81
CA ARG A 32 0.03 -27.04 25.07
C ARG A 32 0.01 -26.17 23.83
N TYR A 33 -0.20 -24.90 24.06
CA TYR A 33 -0.16 -23.85 23.06
C TYR A 33 1.16 -23.10 23.13
N THR A 34 1.54 -22.45 22.05
CA THR A 34 2.78 -21.68 21.96
C THR A 34 2.50 -20.34 21.30
N PHE A 35 3.23 -19.33 21.75
CA PHE A 35 3.21 -17.99 21.21
C PHE A 35 4.64 -17.47 21.14
N GLY A 36 5.09 -17.04 19.96
CA GLY A 36 6.42 -16.49 19.74
C GLY A 36 6.39 -15.01 19.44
N PHE A 37 7.43 -14.29 19.83
CA PHE A 37 7.62 -12.89 19.49
C PHE A 37 9.11 -12.52 19.53
N THR A 38 9.48 -11.48 18.78
CA THR A 38 10.85 -10.97 18.73
C THR A 38 10.89 -9.63 19.44
N ILE A 39 11.91 -9.45 20.29
CA ILE A 39 12.11 -8.24 21.07
C ILE A 39 13.50 -7.67 20.85
N ARG A 40 13.64 -6.36 21.05
CA ARG A 40 14.92 -5.65 20.96
C ARG A 40 15.00 -4.52 21.97
N ASP A 41 16.23 -4.25 22.44
CA ASP A 41 16.57 -3.14 23.32
C ASP A 41 17.61 -2.18 22.71
N SER A 42 18.08 -2.51 21.52
CA SER A 42 19.08 -1.71 20.79
C SER A 42 18.94 -1.89 19.28
N PRO A 43 19.52 -1.01 18.47
CA PRO A 43 19.45 -1.11 17.00
C PRO A 43 19.98 -2.43 16.42
N ALA A 44 21.05 -2.97 17.00
CA ALA A 44 21.77 -4.11 16.44
C ALA A 44 21.42 -5.47 17.09
N PHE A 45 20.84 -5.47 18.29
CA PHE A 45 20.61 -6.71 19.03
C PHE A 45 19.14 -6.94 19.30
N PHE A 46 18.68 -8.11 18.92
CA PHE A 46 17.33 -8.60 19.15
C PHE A 46 17.34 -10.10 19.41
N ILE A 47 16.31 -10.61 20.04
CA ILE A 47 16.21 -11.99 20.51
C ILE A 47 14.78 -12.49 20.37
N ASN A 48 14.63 -13.78 20.05
CA ASN A 48 13.33 -14.43 20.01
C ASN A 48 12.90 -14.87 21.41
N ALA A 49 11.63 -14.67 21.71
CA ALA A 49 10.96 -15.18 22.89
C ALA A 49 9.84 -16.12 22.50
N SER A 50 9.66 -17.21 23.26
CA SER A 50 8.59 -18.20 23.05
C SER A 50 7.89 -18.48 24.37
N ALA A 51 6.59 -18.28 24.42
CA ALA A 51 5.75 -18.63 25.55
C ALA A 51 5.08 -19.99 25.32
N TRP A 52 4.97 -20.79 26.38
CA TRP A 52 4.34 -22.10 26.37
C TRP A 52 3.41 -22.22 27.58
N GLY A 53 2.19 -22.69 27.32
CA GLY A 53 1.21 -22.82 28.40
C GLY A 53 -0.13 -23.38 27.93
N ARG A 54 -1.12 -23.24 28.79
CA ARG A 54 -2.52 -23.55 28.48
C ARG A 54 -3.07 -22.53 27.48
N GLU A 55 -4.16 -22.91 26.82
CA GLU A 55 -4.80 -22.07 25.81
C GLU A 55 -5.17 -20.69 26.35
N ASP A 56 -5.80 -20.63 27.50
CA ASP A 56 -6.25 -19.36 28.12
C ASP A 56 -5.09 -18.42 28.42
N TYR A 57 -3.98 -18.96 28.94
CA TYR A 57 -2.79 -18.16 29.19
C TYR A 57 -2.19 -17.60 27.90
N ILE A 58 -2.01 -18.45 26.87
CA ILE A 58 -1.41 -18.03 25.61
C ILE A 58 -2.31 -17.02 24.88
N ARG A 59 -3.63 -17.22 24.88
CA ARG A 59 -4.58 -16.25 24.32
C ARG A 59 -4.54 -14.91 25.06
N SER A 60 -4.51 -14.94 26.37
CA SER A 60 -4.38 -13.73 27.21
C SER A 60 -3.06 -13.01 26.94
N LEU A 61 -1.96 -13.74 26.89
CA LEU A 61 -0.64 -13.17 26.62
C LEU A 61 -0.56 -12.54 25.23
N SER A 62 -0.97 -13.28 24.19
CA SER A 62 -0.94 -12.79 22.80
C SER A 62 -1.84 -11.60 22.54
N GLY A 63 -2.92 -11.45 23.30
CA GLY A 63 -3.82 -10.30 23.23
C GLY A 63 -3.43 -9.12 24.12
N SER A 64 -2.39 -9.27 24.96
CA SER A 64 -2.02 -8.25 25.95
C SER A 64 -1.12 -7.15 25.38
N PHE A 65 -0.39 -7.39 24.29
CA PHE A 65 0.51 -6.43 23.66
C PHE A 65 0.56 -6.60 22.13
N GLN A 66 1.08 -5.61 21.47
CA GLN A 66 1.21 -5.59 20.01
C GLN A 66 2.61 -5.12 19.57
N VAL A 67 2.90 -5.24 18.27
CA VAL A 67 4.16 -4.72 17.69
C VAL A 67 4.30 -3.22 17.98
N GLY A 68 5.47 -2.82 18.46
CA GLY A 68 5.77 -1.44 18.87
C GLY A 68 5.57 -1.17 20.37
N ASP A 69 4.91 -2.07 21.09
CA ASP A 69 4.80 -1.94 22.54
C ASP A 69 6.14 -2.21 23.23
N CYS A 70 6.38 -1.50 24.33
CA CYS A 70 7.50 -1.77 25.23
C CYS A 70 7.04 -2.61 26.38
N VAL A 71 7.81 -3.66 26.69
CA VAL A 71 7.49 -4.62 27.74
C VAL A 71 8.66 -4.84 28.69
N ILE A 72 8.36 -5.22 29.93
CA ILE A 72 9.31 -5.78 30.87
C ILE A 72 9.04 -7.27 30.96
N ILE A 73 10.07 -8.08 30.77
CA ILE A 73 9.99 -9.53 30.95
C ILE A 73 10.75 -9.91 32.19
N GLU A 74 10.05 -10.46 33.18
CA GLU A 74 10.61 -10.91 34.43
C GLU A 74 10.78 -12.43 34.42
N ASN A 75 11.93 -12.90 34.90
CA ASN A 75 12.26 -14.32 35.06
C ASN A 75 12.07 -15.20 33.82
N PRO A 76 12.51 -14.78 32.60
CA PRO A 76 12.53 -15.68 31.48
C PRO A 76 13.60 -16.76 31.67
N LEU A 77 13.36 -17.97 31.14
CA LEU A 77 14.39 -18.96 31.05
C LEU A 77 15.23 -18.71 29.78
N VAL A 78 16.53 -18.49 29.95
CA VAL A 78 17.45 -18.31 28.83
C VAL A 78 17.93 -19.67 28.35
N GLN A 79 17.75 -19.96 27.07
CA GLN A 79 18.22 -21.19 26.44
C GLN A 79 19.13 -20.90 25.26
N THR A 80 20.08 -21.77 25.00
CA THR A 80 20.91 -21.74 23.79
C THR A 80 20.03 -22.03 22.58
N LYS A 81 20.19 -21.25 21.52
CA LYS A 81 19.46 -21.35 20.28
C LYS A 81 20.01 -22.49 19.43
N ASP A 82 19.11 -23.37 18.95
CA ASP A 82 19.42 -24.32 17.88
C ASP A 82 19.11 -23.61 16.55
N VAL A 83 20.13 -23.05 15.92
CA VAL A 83 20.00 -22.16 14.75
C VAL A 83 19.22 -22.83 13.63
N GLU A 84 19.54 -24.09 13.28
CA GLU A 84 18.90 -24.77 12.15
C GLU A 84 17.39 -25.01 12.35
N LYS A 85 16.99 -25.34 13.59
CA LYS A 85 15.59 -25.60 13.90
C LYS A 85 14.79 -24.30 14.09
N GLU A 86 15.41 -23.32 14.73
CA GLU A 86 14.72 -22.09 15.07
C GLU A 86 14.53 -21.19 13.85
N GLU A 87 15.57 -20.98 13.05
CA GLU A 87 15.50 -20.10 11.87
C GLU A 87 14.67 -20.67 10.70
N LYS A 88 14.22 -21.91 10.84
CA LYS A 88 13.25 -22.47 9.90
C LYS A 88 11.89 -21.81 10.00
N PHE A 89 11.48 -21.41 11.21
CA PHE A 89 10.13 -20.92 11.51
C PHE A 89 10.10 -19.53 12.16
N ASN A 90 11.18 -19.10 12.79
CA ASN A 90 11.32 -17.83 13.47
C ASN A 90 12.32 -16.94 12.73
N PRO A 91 12.27 -15.61 12.91
CA PRO A 91 13.28 -14.71 12.39
C PRO A 91 14.69 -15.07 12.84
N SER A 92 15.65 -14.86 11.92
CA SER A 92 17.06 -14.95 12.29
C SER A 92 17.42 -13.78 13.19
N THR A 93 18.03 -14.05 14.34
CA THR A 93 18.45 -13.05 15.33
C THR A 93 19.94 -13.13 15.60
N PRO A 94 20.62 -12.01 15.92
CA PRO A 94 22.05 -12.01 16.25
C PRO A 94 22.37 -12.70 17.58
N SER A 95 21.38 -12.93 18.45
CA SER A 95 21.58 -13.61 19.72
C SER A 95 21.82 -15.10 19.54
N TYR A 96 22.77 -15.64 20.30
CA TYR A 96 22.98 -17.09 20.44
C TYR A 96 21.97 -17.76 21.38
N TYR A 97 21.12 -16.97 22.00
CA TYR A 97 20.12 -17.41 22.97
C TYR A 97 18.72 -17.07 22.50
N ARG A 98 17.76 -17.76 23.11
CA ARG A 98 16.32 -17.45 23.06
C ARG A 98 15.74 -17.39 24.45
N LEU A 99 14.62 -16.71 24.61
CA LEU A 99 13.91 -16.64 25.86
C LEU A 99 12.71 -17.60 25.86
N LEU A 100 12.55 -18.34 26.94
CA LEU A 100 11.32 -19.09 27.20
C LEU A 100 10.53 -18.43 28.30
N ILE A 101 9.26 -18.17 28.01
CA ILE A 101 8.30 -17.55 28.90
C ILE A 101 7.39 -18.67 29.45
N SER A 102 7.46 -18.87 30.77
CA SER A 102 6.69 -19.89 31.46
C SER A 102 5.46 -19.27 32.12
N GLU A 103 4.31 -19.89 31.96
CA GLU A 103 3.06 -19.49 32.63
C GLU A 103 3.21 -19.35 34.17
N VAL A 104 4.09 -20.16 34.78
CA VAL A 104 4.21 -20.23 36.25
C VAL A 104 5.28 -19.30 36.81
N HIS A 105 6.36 -19.06 36.05
CA HIS A 105 7.56 -18.39 36.58
C HIS A 105 7.84 -17.04 35.93
N SER A 106 7.36 -16.82 34.71
CA SER A 106 7.66 -15.59 33.97
C SER A 106 6.49 -14.64 33.99
N LEU A 107 6.79 -13.35 33.89
CA LEU A 107 5.79 -12.30 33.79
C LEU A 107 6.18 -11.34 32.67
N VAL A 108 5.22 -10.98 31.82
CA VAL A 108 5.37 -9.95 30.80
C VAL A 108 4.44 -8.81 31.15
N LYS A 109 5.01 -7.61 31.33
CA LYS A 109 4.27 -6.37 31.66
C LYS A 109 4.44 -5.36 30.56
N ILE A 110 3.36 -4.73 30.15
CA ILE A 110 3.41 -3.58 29.24
C ILE A 110 3.83 -2.35 30.04
N CYS A 111 4.75 -1.58 29.47
CA CYS A 111 5.17 -0.31 30.03
C CYS A 111 4.25 0.83 29.55
N SER A 112 3.99 1.79 30.40
CA SER A 112 3.33 3.00 29.97
C SER A 112 4.28 3.82 29.07
N LYS A 113 3.74 4.46 28.04
CA LYS A 113 4.54 5.29 27.11
C LYS A 113 5.31 6.44 27.81
N PHE A 114 4.87 6.83 29.00
CA PHE A 114 5.53 7.88 29.80
C PHE A 114 6.74 7.37 30.60
N GLU A 115 6.89 6.05 30.73
CA GLU A 115 7.99 5.43 31.47
C GLU A 115 9.13 4.97 30.54
N VAL A 116 8.91 5.04 29.23
CA VAL A 116 9.83 4.49 28.23
C VAL A 116 10.58 5.61 27.53
N ASP A 117 11.89 5.41 27.34
CA ASP A 117 12.75 6.31 26.56
C ASP A 117 12.31 6.36 25.09
N ASN A 118 12.27 7.55 24.52
CA ASN A 118 11.96 7.76 23.10
C ASN A 118 12.93 7.01 22.17
N ALA A 119 14.19 6.80 22.58
CA ALA A 119 15.14 6.01 21.83
C ALA A 119 14.68 4.55 21.68
N LEU A 120 14.06 3.98 22.71
CA LEU A 120 13.52 2.61 22.65
C LEU A 120 12.26 2.55 21.77
N LEU A 121 11.39 3.56 21.85
CA LEU A 121 10.19 3.65 21.01
C LEU A 121 10.53 3.79 19.52
N SER A 122 11.63 4.50 19.20
CA SER A 122 12.08 4.67 17.80
C SER A 122 12.58 3.38 17.15
N LEU A 123 12.92 2.36 17.93
CA LEU A 123 13.43 1.09 17.39
C LEU A 123 12.44 0.38 16.45
N VAL A 124 11.15 0.63 16.61
CA VAL A 124 10.11 0.06 15.72
C VAL A 124 10.27 0.51 14.25
N HIS A 125 10.93 1.65 14.02
CA HIS A 125 11.18 2.18 12.68
C HIS A 125 12.55 1.79 12.11
N LEU A 126 13.33 0.98 12.82
CA LEU A 126 14.61 0.47 12.33
C LEU A 126 14.46 -0.96 11.80
N PRO A 127 14.83 -1.24 10.54
CA PRO A 127 14.83 -2.60 10.01
C PRO A 127 15.66 -3.56 10.87
N THR A 128 15.27 -4.83 10.92
CA THR A 128 16.03 -5.89 11.60
C THR A 128 17.13 -6.49 10.72
N LYS A 129 17.14 -6.15 9.43
CA LYS A 129 18.19 -6.49 8.46
C LYS A 129 18.91 -5.22 8.03
N ASP A 130 20.02 -5.37 7.33
CA ASP A 130 20.71 -4.23 6.73
C ASP A 130 19.71 -3.42 5.88
N PRO A 131 19.57 -2.12 6.13
CA PRO A 131 18.66 -1.26 5.38
C PRO A 131 18.91 -1.22 3.88
N GLN A 132 20.12 -1.56 3.43
CA GLN A 132 20.49 -1.61 2.01
C GLN A 132 20.34 -3.01 1.38
N ASP A 133 20.15 -4.06 2.20
CA ASP A 133 19.94 -5.44 1.72
C ASP A 133 18.49 -5.71 1.42
N TYR A 134 17.99 -5.15 0.32
CA TYR A 134 16.63 -5.40 -0.18
C TYR A 134 16.58 -5.44 -1.71
N TYR A 135 15.53 -6.07 -2.21
CA TYR A 135 15.14 -6.00 -3.61
C TYR A 135 14.07 -4.94 -3.81
N SER A 136 14.20 -4.11 -4.85
CA SER A 136 13.10 -3.32 -5.36
C SER A 136 12.06 -4.25 -6.03
N LEU A 137 10.84 -3.79 -6.19
CA LEU A 137 9.84 -4.57 -6.94
C LEU A 137 10.26 -4.75 -8.40
N GLY A 138 10.94 -3.74 -8.97
CA GLY A 138 11.54 -3.83 -10.31
C GLY A 138 12.56 -4.96 -10.41
N ASP A 139 13.45 -5.12 -9.42
CA ASP A 139 14.41 -6.22 -9.38
C ASP A 139 13.73 -7.57 -9.31
N ILE A 140 12.64 -7.69 -8.54
CA ILE A 140 11.89 -8.95 -8.43
C ILE A 140 11.26 -9.33 -9.76
N VAL A 141 10.65 -8.36 -10.44
CA VAL A 141 10.04 -8.57 -11.76
C VAL A 141 11.10 -8.93 -12.80
N ALA A 142 12.23 -8.23 -12.81
CA ALA A 142 13.33 -8.46 -13.76
C ALA A 142 13.97 -9.85 -13.57
N ASN A 143 14.17 -10.29 -12.32
CA ASN A 143 14.70 -11.61 -12.00
C ASN A 143 13.68 -12.75 -12.22
N GLY A 144 12.39 -12.45 -12.19
CA GLY A 144 11.30 -13.37 -12.51
C GLY A 144 11.40 -14.71 -11.76
N GLN A 145 11.25 -15.81 -12.49
CA GLN A 145 11.23 -17.15 -11.91
C GLN A 145 12.52 -17.58 -11.20
N SER A 146 13.66 -16.88 -11.41
CA SER A 146 14.91 -17.19 -10.68
C SER A 146 14.77 -16.95 -9.17
N LEU A 147 13.84 -16.07 -8.77
CA LEU A 147 13.50 -15.80 -7.38
C LEU A 147 12.38 -16.69 -6.83
N ASN A 148 11.82 -17.59 -7.63
CA ASN A 148 10.74 -18.46 -7.18
C ASN A 148 11.14 -19.29 -5.96
N ARG A 149 10.33 -19.22 -4.90
CA ARG A 149 10.54 -19.84 -3.58
C ARG A 149 11.72 -19.28 -2.79
N LYS A 150 12.38 -18.23 -3.26
CA LYS A 150 13.44 -17.54 -2.51
C LYS A 150 12.83 -16.71 -1.39
N ILE A 151 13.61 -16.55 -0.33
CA ILE A 151 13.30 -15.64 0.78
C ILE A 151 14.25 -14.47 0.65
N ILE A 152 13.71 -13.27 0.58
CA ILE A 152 14.44 -12.01 0.37
C ILE A 152 13.87 -10.91 1.24
N ASN A 153 14.54 -9.77 1.29
CA ASN A 153 14.00 -8.54 1.87
C ASN A 153 13.48 -7.65 0.75
N ILE A 154 12.40 -6.91 0.99
CA ILE A 154 11.84 -5.96 0.03
C ILE A 154 11.59 -4.61 0.69
N LEU A 155 11.76 -3.54 -0.09
CA LEU A 155 11.32 -2.18 0.26
C LEU A 155 10.27 -1.76 -0.77
N ALA A 156 9.07 -1.44 -0.30
CA ALA A 156 7.97 -1.04 -1.18
C ALA A 156 6.94 -0.18 -0.46
N ALA A 157 6.22 0.65 -1.19
CA ALA A 157 5.09 1.42 -0.68
C ALA A 157 3.78 0.62 -0.77
N VAL A 158 2.87 0.84 0.16
CA VAL A 158 1.54 0.22 0.14
C VAL A 158 0.64 0.99 -0.82
N ARG A 159 0.18 0.31 -1.88
CA ARG A 159 -0.79 0.86 -2.83
C ARG A 159 -2.22 0.74 -2.32
N SER A 160 -2.59 -0.46 -1.89
CA SER A 160 -3.91 -0.76 -1.34
C SER A 160 -3.87 -1.98 -0.44
N VAL A 161 -4.76 -2.00 0.53
CA VAL A 161 -5.00 -3.16 1.41
C VAL A 161 -6.36 -3.73 1.05
N GLY A 162 -6.38 -4.99 0.65
CA GLY A 162 -7.60 -5.68 0.25
C GLY A 162 -8.43 -6.14 1.44
N GLU A 163 -9.64 -6.59 1.15
CA GLU A 163 -10.52 -7.16 2.15
C GLU A 163 -10.02 -8.52 2.65
N VAL A 164 -10.30 -8.82 3.90
CA VAL A 164 -10.00 -10.12 4.50
C VAL A 164 -10.98 -11.16 3.98
N LYS A 165 -10.46 -12.15 3.25
CA LYS A 165 -11.26 -13.22 2.65
C LYS A 165 -11.08 -14.52 3.42
N GLY A 166 -12.19 -15.09 3.90
CA GLY A 166 -12.20 -16.42 4.47
C GLY A 166 -12.10 -17.49 3.37
N PHE A 167 -11.37 -18.56 3.65
CA PHE A 167 -11.33 -19.74 2.80
C PHE A 167 -11.39 -21.03 3.64
N VAL A 168 -11.75 -22.11 2.99
CA VAL A 168 -11.76 -23.44 3.61
C VAL A 168 -10.83 -24.32 2.79
N THR A 169 -9.84 -24.91 3.45
CA THR A 169 -8.90 -25.84 2.82
C THR A 169 -9.60 -27.18 2.51
N SER A 170 -8.98 -28.01 1.67
CA SER A 170 -9.46 -29.37 1.37
C SER A 170 -9.65 -30.24 2.63
N ASP A 171 -8.85 -29.99 3.67
CA ASP A 171 -8.94 -30.66 4.98
C ASP A 171 -9.97 -30.00 5.92
N LYS A 172 -10.89 -29.18 5.37
CA LYS A 172 -11.95 -28.47 6.11
C LYS A 172 -11.46 -27.47 7.17
N ARG A 173 -10.21 -27.03 7.11
CA ARG A 173 -9.71 -25.97 7.98
C ARG A 173 -10.15 -24.62 7.44
N ARG A 174 -10.62 -23.77 8.33
CA ARG A 174 -10.92 -22.38 8.01
C ARG A 174 -9.65 -21.56 8.13
N GLY A 175 -9.39 -20.71 7.14
CA GLY A 175 -8.30 -19.75 7.15
C GLY A 175 -8.79 -18.41 6.65
N GLN A 176 -7.95 -17.41 6.81
CA GLN A 176 -8.16 -16.07 6.28
C GLN A 176 -6.97 -15.68 5.41
N ARG A 177 -7.18 -14.83 4.45
CA ARG A 177 -6.13 -14.21 3.66
C ARG A 177 -6.47 -12.75 3.40
N CYS A 178 -5.44 -11.92 3.34
CA CYS A 178 -5.53 -10.55 2.86
C CYS A 178 -4.50 -10.35 1.76
N GLU A 179 -4.90 -9.72 0.68
CA GLU A 179 -4.00 -9.35 -0.40
C GLU A 179 -3.71 -7.86 -0.30
N VAL A 180 -2.44 -7.51 -0.22
CA VAL A 180 -1.95 -6.14 -0.22
C VAL A 180 -1.28 -5.89 -1.56
N LYS A 181 -1.61 -4.79 -2.22
CA LYS A 181 -0.87 -4.33 -3.39
C LYS A 181 0.21 -3.37 -2.96
N LEU A 182 1.43 -3.66 -3.39
CA LEU A 182 2.61 -2.84 -3.19
C LEU A 182 2.98 -2.14 -4.49
N PHE A 183 3.78 -1.09 -4.40
CA PHE A 183 4.35 -0.42 -5.55
C PHE A 183 5.67 0.27 -5.19
N ASP A 184 6.47 0.58 -6.19
CA ASP A 184 7.64 1.43 -6.13
C ASP A 184 7.70 2.34 -7.38
N ASP A 185 8.83 2.97 -7.64
CA ASP A 185 9.04 3.83 -8.80
C ASP A 185 9.14 3.05 -10.14
N LEU A 186 9.33 1.73 -10.09
CA LEU A 186 9.49 0.86 -11.25
C LEU A 186 8.25 0.00 -11.51
N VAL A 187 7.52 -0.39 -10.46
CA VAL A 187 6.36 -1.29 -10.54
C VAL A 187 5.16 -0.67 -9.84
N SER A 188 4.12 -0.40 -10.60
CA SER A 188 2.91 0.26 -10.11
C SER A 188 2.02 -0.67 -9.28
N SER A 189 2.12 -2.00 -9.44
CA SER A 189 1.30 -2.96 -8.71
C SER A 189 1.99 -4.31 -8.56
N PHE A 190 2.24 -4.70 -7.33
CA PHE A 190 2.84 -5.99 -6.98
C PHE A 190 2.05 -6.62 -5.82
N ALA A 191 1.61 -7.86 -5.99
CA ALA A 191 0.78 -8.52 -4.99
C ALA A 191 1.62 -9.09 -3.84
N MET A 192 1.20 -8.82 -2.61
CA MET A 192 1.67 -9.47 -1.40
C MET A 192 0.50 -10.13 -0.68
N VAL A 193 0.66 -11.37 -0.22
CA VAL A 193 -0.40 -12.14 0.42
C VAL A 193 -0.04 -12.45 1.86
N CYS A 194 -0.93 -12.05 2.78
CA CYS A 194 -0.90 -12.35 4.21
C CYS A 194 -1.87 -13.51 4.49
N TRP A 195 -1.41 -14.54 5.20
CA TRP A 195 -2.18 -15.76 5.47
C TRP A 195 -2.49 -16.00 6.95
N ASP A 196 -1.72 -15.39 7.85
CA ASP A 196 -1.91 -15.48 9.29
C ASP A 196 -2.66 -14.26 9.81
N ASN A 197 -3.33 -14.43 10.95
CA ASN A 197 -4.17 -13.37 11.53
C ASN A 197 -3.35 -12.12 11.89
N GLU A 198 -2.11 -12.30 12.31
CA GLU A 198 -1.26 -11.22 12.81
C GLU A 198 -0.78 -10.35 11.66
N SER A 199 -0.28 -10.96 10.58
CA SER A 199 0.10 -10.21 9.38
C SER A 199 -1.10 -9.52 8.74
N ILE A 200 -2.30 -10.13 8.80
CA ILE A 200 -3.54 -9.52 8.35
C ILE A 200 -3.91 -8.31 9.22
N GLN A 201 -3.85 -8.44 10.55
CA GLN A 201 -4.15 -7.34 11.47
C GLN A 201 -3.19 -6.17 11.28
N ILE A 202 -1.89 -6.44 11.16
CA ILE A 202 -0.88 -5.41 10.88
C ILE A 202 -1.18 -4.74 9.52
N ALA A 203 -1.46 -5.52 8.48
CA ALA A 203 -1.76 -4.99 7.16
C ALA A 203 -2.99 -4.06 7.16
N GLN A 204 -4.00 -4.35 7.98
CA GLN A 204 -5.19 -3.48 8.11
C GLN A 204 -4.90 -2.13 8.79
N THR A 205 -3.74 -1.96 9.43
CA THR A 205 -3.32 -0.66 10.01
C THR A 205 -2.60 0.22 9.00
N TRP A 206 -2.17 -0.32 7.86
CA TRP A 206 -1.42 0.44 6.86
C TRP A 206 -2.31 1.40 6.10
N ILE A 207 -1.82 2.62 5.94
CA ILE A 207 -2.48 3.66 5.18
C ILE A 207 -1.94 3.64 3.75
N PRO A 208 -2.77 3.34 2.74
CA PRO A 208 -2.35 3.35 1.34
C PRO A 208 -1.66 4.65 0.96
N ARG A 209 -0.53 4.55 0.26
CA ARG A 209 0.29 5.66 -0.26
C ARG A 209 0.93 6.56 0.81
N GLU A 210 0.73 6.25 2.08
CA GLU A 210 1.36 6.91 3.23
C GLU A 210 2.19 5.94 4.06
N THR A 211 2.18 4.65 3.67
CA THR A 211 2.94 3.61 4.33
C THR A 211 3.98 3.02 3.39
N VAL A 212 5.23 3.03 3.82
CA VAL A 212 6.34 2.30 3.21
C VAL A 212 6.71 1.14 4.12
N LEU A 213 6.96 -0.02 3.55
CA LEU A 213 7.29 -1.25 4.25
C LEU A 213 8.69 -1.71 3.89
N PHE A 214 9.49 -2.01 4.89
CA PHE A 214 10.63 -2.89 4.76
C PHE A 214 10.20 -4.27 5.28
N ALA A 215 9.99 -5.23 4.38
CA ALA A 215 9.62 -6.59 4.75
C ALA A 215 10.85 -7.48 4.72
N SER A 216 11.33 -7.86 5.90
CA SER A 216 12.45 -8.80 6.05
C SER A 216 11.97 -10.23 5.89
N ASP A 217 12.79 -11.08 5.26
CA ASP A 217 12.54 -12.52 5.11
C ASP A 217 11.17 -12.89 4.50
N ILE A 218 10.73 -12.17 3.48
CA ILE A 218 9.50 -12.49 2.75
C ILE A 218 9.78 -13.51 1.63
N ARG A 219 8.83 -14.41 1.36
CA ARG A 219 8.97 -15.41 0.31
C ARG A 219 8.41 -14.90 -1.01
N ILE A 220 9.16 -15.02 -2.08
CA ILE A 220 8.70 -14.77 -3.43
C ILE A 220 8.25 -16.07 -4.07
N ASN A 221 7.04 -16.08 -4.64
CA ASN A 221 6.48 -17.24 -5.34
C ASN A 221 6.03 -16.80 -6.74
N TYR A 222 6.07 -17.73 -7.68
CA TYR A 222 5.45 -17.55 -8.98
C TYR A 222 3.99 -18.01 -8.93
N ASP A 223 3.07 -17.10 -9.23
CA ASP A 223 1.65 -17.40 -9.36
C ASP A 223 1.34 -17.76 -10.81
N ALA A 224 1.17 -19.06 -11.07
CA ALA A 224 0.92 -19.58 -12.41
C ALA A 224 -0.43 -19.13 -12.99
N PHE A 225 -1.40 -18.80 -12.15
CA PHE A 225 -2.72 -18.33 -12.60
C PHE A 225 -2.64 -16.88 -13.11
N ARG A 226 -1.89 -16.04 -12.41
CA ARG A 226 -1.70 -14.62 -12.78
C ARG A 226 -0.52 -14.42 -13.71
N ASN A 227 0.30 -15.43 -13.92
CA ASN A 227 1.56 -15.37 -14.67
C ASN A 227 2.52 -14.29 -14.14
N THR A 228 2.56 -14.07 -12.82
CA THR A 228 3.38 -13.04 -12.17
C THR A 228 4.06 -13.55 -10.91
N MET A 229 5.08 -12.81 -10.46
CA MET A 229 5.66 -13.03 -9.15
C MET A 229 4.78 -12.40 -8.07
N VAL A 230 4.69 -13.04 -6.92
CA VAL A 230 3.93 -12.58 -5.73
C VAL A 230 4.79 -12.74 -4.49
N ALA A 231 4.70 -11.78 -3.58
CA ALA A 231 5.27 -11.94 -2.24
C ALA A 231 4.28 -12.68 -1.33
N THR A 232 4.80 -13.56 -0.50
CA THR A 232 4.01 -14.31 0.48
C THR A 232 4.63 -14.14 1.85
N VAL A 233 3.85 -13.64 2.79
CA VAL A 233 4.25 -13.53 4.19
C VAL A 233 4.43 -14.93 4.76
N VAL A 234 5.52 -15.14 5.47
CA VAL A 234 5.85 -16.40 6.15
C VAL A 234 6.08 -16.14 7.63
N SER A 235 6.11 -17.19 8.44
CA SER A 235 6.19 -17.08 9.91
C SER A 235 7.40 -16.31 10.45
N LYS A 236 8.41 -16.06 9.64
CA LYS A 236 9.62 -15.30 10.01
C LYS A 236 9.71 -13.93 9.37
N THR A 237 8.67 -13.51 8.61
CA THR A 237 8.64 -12.19 7.99
C THR A 237 8.42 -11.12 9.04
N ILE A 238 9.30 -10.11 9.08
CA ILE A 238 9.17 -8.94 9.94
C ILE A 238 8.87 -7.72 9.07
N PHE A 239 7.86 -6.96 9.43
CA PHE A 239 7.53 -5.68 8.81
C PHE A 239 8.07 -4.52 9.65
N THR A 240 8.89 -3.68 9.05
CA THR A 240 9.22 -2.36 9.57
C THR A 240 8.41 -1.33 8.80
N THR A 241 7.49 -0.67 9.47
CA THR A 241 6.60 0.33 8.88
C THR A 241 7.25 1.70 8.93
N ASN A 242 7.29 2.39 7.78
CA ASN A 242 7.93 3.69 7.61
C ASN A 242 9.35 3.70 8.20
N PRO A 243 10.26 2.87 7.65
CA PRO A 243 11.62 2.77 8.18
C PRO A 243 12.33 4.12 8.15
N ASP A 244 13.11 4.37 9.21
CA ASP A 244 13.95 5.58 9.30
C ASP A 244 15.24 5.40 8.48
N THR A 245 15.07 5.36 7.16
CA THR A 245 16.15 5.23 6.18
C THR A 245 15.95 6.20 5.02
N PRO A 246 17.04 6.70 4.39
CA PRO A 246 16.95 7.61 3.25
C PRO A 246 16.13 7.03 2.08
N GLU A 247 16.29 5.73 1.81
CA GLU A 247 15.61 5.03 0.72
C GLU A 247 14.09 4.95 0.97
N ALA A 248 13.69 4.62 2.20
CA ALA A 248 12.28 4.59 2.57
C ALA A 248 11.65 5.99 2.54
N GLN A 249 12.39 7.02 2.95
CA GLN A 249 11.92 8.40 2.89
C GLN A 249 11.75 8.88 1.44
N ALA A 250 12.69 8.53 0.55
CA ALA A 250 12.58 8.83 -0.87
C ALA A 250 11.35 8.15 -1.49
N LEU A 251 11.13 6.87 -1.17
CA LEU A 251 9.96 6.12 -1.64
C LEU A 251 8.65 6.67 -1.07
N LEU A 252 8.64 7.12 0.19
CA LEU A 252 7.46 7.75 0.80
C LEU A 252 7.10 9.08 0.11
N ASN A 253 8.11 9.88 -0.23
CA ASN A 253 7.89 11.11 -0.97
C ASN A 253 7.33 10.82 -2.37
N TYR A 254 7.92 9.84 -3.08
CA TYR A 254 7.40 9.37 -4.36
C TYR A 254 5.94 8.87 -4.23
N ALA A 255 5.62 8.09 -3.20
CA ALA A 255 4.28 7.57 -2.97
C ALA A 255 3.25 8.69 -2.74
N ARG A 256 3.64 9.75 -2.04
CA ARG A 256 2.81 10.95 -1.81
C ARG A 256 2.62 11.75 -3.10
N ASP A 257 3.66 11.94 -3.88
CA ASP A 257 3.59 12.61 -5.18
C ASP A 257 2.67 11.84 -6.14
N CYS A 258 2.76 10.51 -6.17
CA CYS A 258 1.85 9.65 -6.93
C CYS A 258 0.39 9.78 -6.46
N ASN A 259 0.17 9.99 -5.17
CA ASN A 259 -1.17 10.22 -4.62
C ASN A 259 -1.76 11.56 -5.08
N GLU A 260 -0.94 12.60 -5.11
CA GLU A 260 -1.37 13.93 -5.56
C GLU A 260 -1.60 13.98 -7.08
N THR A 261 -0.83 13.24 -7.84
CA THR A 261 -0.90 13.21 -9.31
C THR A 261 -1.86 12.18 -9.88
N GLY A 262 -2.39 11.26 -9.06
CA GLY A 262 -3.31 10.19 -9.49
C GLY A 262 -2.66 9.09 -10.33
N LEU A 263 -1.32 9.06 -10.44
CA LEU A 263 -0.54 8.17 -11.31
C LEU A 263 -0.86 6.67 -11.18
N LEU A 264 -1.24 6.22 -10.00
CA LEU A 264 -1.48 4.80 -9.72
C LEU A 264 -2.94 4.36 -9.94
N ASP A 265 -3.85 5.28 -10.19
CA ASP A 265 -5.27 4.95 -10.31
C ASP A 265 -5.68 4.53 -11.72
N GLU A 266 -4.78 4.64 -12.69
CA GLU A 266 -5.05 4.45 -14.10
C GLU A 266 -5.07 3.00 -14.58
N GLU A 267 -4.51 2.05 -13.84
CA GLU A 267 -4.48 0.62 -14.23
C GLU A 267 -5.85 -0.08 -14.30
N ASN A 268 -6.90 0.57 -13.79
CA ASN A 268 -8.27 0.05 -13.92
C ASN A 268 -9.00 0.57 -15.17
N GLU A 269 -8.36 1.41 -16.01
CA GLU A 269 -8.99 1.93 -17.24
C GLU A 269 -9.02 0.92 -18.38
N ASP A 270 -8.23 -0.16 -18.36
CA ASP A 270 -8.27 -1.20 -19.39
C ASP A 270 -9.58 -2.01 -19.45
N ILE A 271 -10.47 -1.84 -18.47
CA ILE A 271 -11.82 -2.46 -18.49
C ILE A 271 -12.86 -1.59 -19.19
N ALA A 272 -12.56 -0.36 -19.54
CA ALA A 272 -13.55 0.58 -20.07
C ALA A 272 -13.14 1.22 -21.42
N LYS A 273 -12.86 0.40 -22.43
CA LYS A 273 -13.05 0.79 -23.84
C LYS A 273 -14.50 0.68 -24.29
N ASP A 274 -15.44 0.61 -23.37
CA ASP A 274 -16.83 0.88 -23.72
C ASP A 274 -16.97 2.38 -23.94
N SER A 275 -17.18 2.76 -25.18
CA SER A 275 -17.56 4.12 -25.57
C SER A 275 -18.86 4.45 -24.84
N VAL A 276 -18.73 5.11 -23.68
CA VAL A 276 -19.90 5.57 -22.94
C VAL A 276 -20.61 6.60 -23.79
N ASP A 277 -21.83 6.28 -24.21
CA ASP A 277 -22.66 7.26 -24.92
C ASP A 277 -23.02 8.40 -23.95
N LEU A 278 -22.38 9.55 -24.14
CA LEU A 278 -22.64 10.73 -23.32
C LEU A 278 -24.12 11.15 -23.38
N GLN A 279 -24.84 10.83 -24.47
CA GLN A 279 -26.26 11.14 -24.62
C GLN A 279 -27.16 10.26 -23.74
N ALA A 280 -26.65 9.11 -23.31
CA ALA A 280 -27.34 8.24 -22.36
C ALA A 280 -27.29 8.78 -20.93
N ILE A 281 -26.31 9.63 -20.59
CA ILE A 281 -26.18 10.25 -19.27
C ILE A 281 -27.12 11.46 -19.19
N ARG A 282 -28.17 11.36 -18.38
CA ARG A 282 -29.19 12.40 -18.23
C ARG A 282 -29.32 12.97 -16.83
N ASP A 283 -28.81 12.25 -15.85
CA ASP A 283 -28.95 12.62 -14.45
C ASP A 283 -28.02 13.80 -14.11
N VAL A 284 -28.62 14.89 -13.64
CA VAL A 284 -27.90 16.09 -13.19
C VAL A 284 -27.83 16.07 -11.68
N TYR A 285 -26.65 16.31 -11.15
CA TYR A 285 -26.37 16.31 -9.71
C TYR A 285 -25.63 17.56 -9.29
N THR A 286 -25.79 17.92 -8.01
CA THR A 286 -24.84 18.82 -7.34
C THR A 286 -23.62 18.03 -6.86
N VAL A 287 -22.54 18.74 -6.55
CA VAL A 287 -21.32 18.15 -6.00
C VAL A 287 -21.62 17.35 -4.72
N GLN A 288 -22.46 17.88 -3.84
CA GLN A 288 -22.85 17.18 -2.61
C GLN A 288 -23.64 15.91 -2.91
N GLN A 289 -24.60 15.95 -3.83
CA GLN A 289 -25.38 14.77 -4.21
C GLN A 289 -24.52 13.65 -4.78
N ILE A 290 -23.50 13.99 -5.58
CA ILE A 290 -22.52 13.00 -6.06
C ILE A 290 -21.76 12.36 -4.90
N LYS A 291 -21.27 13.15 -3.95
CA LYS A 291 -20.56 12.65 -2.78
C LYS A 291 -21.44 11.76 -1.88
N GLU A 292 -22.68 12.16 -1.65
CA GLU A 292 -23.65 11.39 -0.89
C GLU A 292 -24.00 10.08 -1.58
N ARG A 293 -24.26 10.12 -2.90
CA ARG A 293 -24.58 8.92 -3.68
C ARG A 293 -23.40 7.94 -3.73
N ALA A 294 -22.20 8.45 -3.86
CA ALA A 294 -20.99 7.65 -3.75
C ALA A 294 -20.85 6.98 -2.37
N SER A 295 -21.11 7.71 -1.29
CA SER A 295 -21.03 7.15 0.06
C SER A 295 -22.11 6.10 0.37
N HIS A 296 -23.28 6.19 -0.25
CA HIS A 296 -24.37 5.20 -0.06
C HIS A 296 -24.21 3.95 -0.93
N SER A 297 -23.34 3.98 -1.95
CA SER A 297 -23.09 2.85 -2.85
C SER A 297 -21.96 1.94 -2.35
N LEU A 298 -21.54 2.06 -1.09
CA LEU A 298 -20.55 1.21 -0.44
C LEU A 298 -20.92 -0.27 -0.61
N GLY A 299 -20.13 -1.00 -1.40
CA GLY A 299 -20.33 -2.42 -1.68
C GLY A 299 -20.80 -2.78 -3.10
N LYS A 300 -21.06 -1.80 -3.98
CA LYS A 300 -21.32 -2.03 -5.41
C LYS A 300 -20.17 -1.47 -6.23
N ASN A 301 -19.56 -2.30 -7.05
CA ASN A 301 -18.45 -1.93 -7.93
C ASN A 301 -18.89 -1.17 -9.21
N ASP A 302 -20.17 -0.86 -9.35
CA ASP A 302 -20.68 -0.20 -10.55
C ASP A 302 -20.38 1.31 -10.53
N PRO A 303 -19.86 1.87 -11.63
CA PRO A 303 -19.59 3.29 -11.73
C PRO A 303 -20.88 4.11 -11.71
N ILE A 304 -20.85 5.26 -11.06
CA ILE A 304 -21.93 6.25 -11.09
C ILE A 304 -21.65 7.22 -12.23
N TYR A 305 -22.62 7.45 -13.10
CA TYR A 305 -22.55 8.45 -14.15
C TYR A 305 -23.47 9.62 -13.82
N GLY A 306 -23.02 10.84 -14.16
CA GLY A 306 -23.85 12.03 -13.95
C GLY A 306 -23.29 13.27 -14.62
N ILE A 307 -24.11 14.33 -14.64
CA ILE A 307 -23.77 15.66 -15.14
C ILE A 307 -23.70 16.61 -13.95
N VAL A 308 -22.67 17.44 -13.92
CA VAL A 308 -22.52 18.53 -12.93
C VAL A 308 -22.33 19.85 -13.66
N PHE A 309 -23.02 20.88 -13.19
CA PHE A 309 -22.80 22.27 -13.62
C PHE A 309 -22.01 22.98 -12.52
N ALA A 310 -20.70 23.14 -12.73
CA ALA A 310 -19.81 23.67 -11.71
C ALA A 310 -18.76 24.61 -12.32
N TYR A 311 -18.18 25.46 -11.46
CA TYR A 311 -17.08 26.35 -11.85
C TYR A 311 -15.75 25.63 -11.70
N ILE A 312 -14.84 25.80 -12.63
CA ILE A 312 -13.44 25.34 -12.48
C ILE A 312 -12.77 26.26 -11.45
N SER A 313 -12.61 25.75 -10.23
CA SER A 313 -12.03 26.51 -9.11
C SER A 313 -10.51 26.38 -9.00
N ALA A 314 -9.94 25.27 -9.52
CA ALA A 314 -8.49 25.10 -9.65
C ALA A 314 -8.14 24.35 -10.93
N LEU A 315 -7.15 24.85 -11.65
CA LEU A 315 -6.61 24.27 -12.88
C LEU A 315 -5.11 24.57 -12.95
N ASN A 316 -4.29 23.59 -12.59
CA ASN A 316 -2.85 23.76 -12.45
C ASN A 316 -2.09 23.30 -13.69
N ILE A 317 -2.30 23.97 -14.84
CA ILE A 317 -1.61 23.67 -16.11
C ILE A 317 -0.31 24.45 -16.29
N ASP A 318 -0.06 25.43 -15.46
CA ASP A 318 1.14 26.27 -15.40
C ASP A 318 2.17 25.76 -14.36
N CYS A 319 1.99 24.55 -13.85
CA CYS A 319 2.96 23.88 -13.00
C CYS A 319 3.99 23.10 -13.83
N GLU A 320 4.87 22.39 -13.13
CA GLU A 320 5.90 21.55 -13.75
C GLU A 320 5.29 20.56 -14.76
N THR A 321 5.90 20.48 -15.94
CA THR A 321 5.38 19.72 -17.09
C THR A 321 5.10 18.25 -16.78
N HIS A 322 5.92 17.62 -15.93
CA HIS A 322 5.73 16.21 -15.53
C HIS A 322 4.47 15.96 -14.69
N LYS A 323 3.86 17.01 -14.14
CA LYS A 323 2.60 16.91 -13.40
C LYS A 323 1.36 16.98 -14.30
N VAL A 324 1.54 17.41 -15.53
CA VAL A 324 0.47 17.68 -16.51
C VAL A 324 0.52 16.70 -17.69
N ILE A 325 1.69 16.17 -17.99
CA ILE A 325 1.92 15.30 -19.15
C ILE A 325 2.27 13.89 -18.67
N ARG A 326 1.68 12.89 -19.33
CA ARG A 326 1.96 11.48 -19.13
C ARG A 326 2.52 10.84 -20.38
N TYR A 327 3.51 10.00 -20.17
CA TYR A 327 4.11 9.17 -21.20
C TYR A 327 3.69 7.73 -20.99
N ARG A 328 3.20 7.07 -22.03
CA ARG A 328 2.79 5.66 -21.98
C ARG A 328 3.38 4.88 -23.14
N CYS A 329 3.65 3.61 -22.91
CA CYS A 329 4.02 2.70 -23.98
C CYS A 329 2.81 2.44 -24.88
N SER A 330 3.00 2.50 -26.19
CA SER A 330 1.93 2.23 -27.16
C SER A 330 1.43 0.78 -27.14
N GLN A 331 2.25 -0.16 -26.64
CA GLN A 331 1.94 -1.59 -26.65
C GLN A 331 1.33 -2.08 -25.34
N CYS A 332 1.96 -1.76 -24.20
CA CYS A 332 1.52 -2.24 -22.89
C CYS A 332 0.80 -1.16 -22.05
N HIS A 333 0.69 0.07 -22.58
CA HIS A 333 0.11 1.24 -21.91
C HIS A 333 0.74 1.59 -20.53
N TYR A 334 1.89 0.98 -20.22
CA TYR A 334 2.65 1.26 -19.01
C TYR A 334 3.12 2.72 -19.00
N ILE A 335 3.01 3.38 -17.84
CA ILE A 335 3.47 4.75 -17.66
C ILE A 335 4.99 4.77 -17.65
N ILE A 336 5.56 5.60 -18.50
CA ILE A 336 7.00 5.76 -18.68
C ILE A 336 7.42 7.03 -17.97
N PRO A 337 8.24 6.97 -16.91
CA PRO A 337 8.68 8.14 -16.19
C PRO A 337 9.55 9.08 -17.03
N ASP A 338 10.38 8.50 -17.89
CA ASP A 338 11.27 9.21 -18.80
C ASP A 338 11.05 8.74 -20.25
N PRO A 339 10.53 9.59 -21.14
CA PRO A 339 10.27 9.22 -22.53
C PRO A 339 11.52 8.81 -23.29
N THR A 340 12.72 9.25 -22.85
CA THR A 340 14.00 8.91 -23.49
C THR A 340 14.49 7.52 -23.15
N ALA A 341 14.10 7.00 -21.98
CA ALA A 341 14.45 5.65 -21.53
C ALA A 341 13.64 4.53 -22.20
N GLY A 342 12.53 4.89 -22.87
CA GLY A 342 11.60 3.93 -23.47
C GLY A 342 10.82 3.14 -22.44
N CYS A 343 10.11 2.10 -22.88
CA CYS A 343 9.33 1.26 -21.97
C CYS A 343 10.23 0.32 -21.17
N THR A 344 10.23 0.49 -19.86
CA THR A 344 10.99 -0.32 -18.89
C THR A 344 10.20 -1.54 -18.39
N TYR A 345 8.95 -1.72 -18.85
CA TYR A 345 8.13 -2.85 -18.45
C TYR A 345 8.67 -4.16 -19.05
N ALA A 346 9.13 -5.06 -18.19
CA ALA A 346 9.86 -6.26 -18.57
C ALA A 346 9.11 -7.17 -19.56
N PHE A 347 7.78 -7.23 -19.47
CA PHE A 347 6.94 -8.07 -20.35
C PHE A 347 6.48 -7.35 -21.63
N CYS A 348 6.82 -6.10 -21.80
CA CYS A 348 6.45 -5.37 -23.03
C CYS A 348 7.14 -5.92 -24.28
N SER A 349 8.35 -6.48 -24.13
CA SER A 349 9.10 -7.08 -25.25
C SER A 349 8.45 -8.32 -25.84
N ASP A 350 7.61 -9.01 -25.04
CA ASP A 350 6.98 -10.26 -25.45
C ASP A 350 5.66 -10.05 -26.21
N LEU A 351 5.15 -8.81 -26.21
CA LEU A 351 3.84 -8.49 -26.82
C LEU A 351 3.92 -8.22 -28.34
N SER A 352 5.02 -7.69 -28.85
CA SER A 352 5.24 -7.46 -30.27
C SER A 352 6.70 -7.12 -30.59
N PRO A 353 7.24 -7.55 -31.75
CA PRO A 353 8.57 -7.14 -32.24
C PRO A 353 8.62 -5.71 -32.79
N ASP A 354 7.50 -5.00 -32.87
CA ASP A 354 7.45 -3.65 -33.45
C ASP A 354 8.13 -2.60 -32.56
N PRO A 355 8.67 -1.51 -33.15
CA PRO A 355 9.33 -0.46 -32.39
C PRO A 355 8.36 0.17 -31.37
N LYS A 356 8.76 0.14 -30.11
CA LYS A 356 7.99 0.70 -28.99
C LYS A 356 7.93 2.20 -29.12
N THR A 357 6.75 2.73 -29.42
CA THR A 357 6.50 4.17 -29.47
C THR A 357 5.95 4.64 -28.12
N VAL A 358 6.30 5.85 -27.74
CA VAL A 358 5.78 6.50 -26.54
C VAL A 358 4.56 7.33 -26.91
N ILE A 359 3.43 7.04 -26.28
CA ILE A 359 2.22 7.87 -26.39
C ILE A 359 2.29 8.93 -25.30
N THR A 360 2.14 10.18 -25.73
CA THR A 360 2.10 11.32 -24.82
C THR A 360 0.66 11.80 -24.67
N SER A 361 0.20 12.03 -23.46
CA SER A 361 -1.16 12.51 -23.17
C SER A 361 -1.15 13.62 -22.12
N LEU A 362 -2.16 14.50 -22.16
CA LEU A 362 -2.43 15.46 -21.10
C LEU A 362 -3.25 14.78 -20.00
N ASP A 363 -2.84 14.95 -18.75
CA ASP A 363 -3.55 14.51 -17.56
C ASP A 363 -3.67 15.68 -16.59
N LEU A 364 -4.89 16.20 -16.45
CA LEU A 364 -5.16 17.40 -15.68
C LEU A 364 -5.97 17.04 -14.43
N LYS A 365 -5.48 17.42 -13.27
CA LYS A 365 -6.28 17.44 -12.06
C LYS A 365 -6.97 18.79 -11.96
N VAL A 366 -8.29 18.76 -11.89
CA VAL A 366 -9.15 19.96 -11.88
C VAL A 366 -10.05 19.89 -10.66
N ASP A 367 -10.14 21.00 -9.94
CA ASP A 367 -11.15 21.15 -8.90
C ASP A 367 -12.34 21.94 -9.46
N VAL A 368 -13.52 21.37 -9.31
CA VAL A 368 -14.77 21.97 -9.74
C VAL A 368 -15.66 22.24 -8.54
N THR A 369 -16.28 23.42 -8.50
CA THR A 369 -17.03 23.91 -7.34
C THR A 369 -18.40 24.41 -7.76
N ASP A 370 -19.42 23.95 -7.07
CA ASP A 370 -20.76 24.52 -7.12
C ASP A 370 -21.15 25.12 -5.75
N HIS A 371 -22.41 25.54 -5.60
CA HIS A 371 -22.93 26.10 -4.34
C HIS A 371 -22.97 25.09 -3.17
N THR A 372 -22.75 23.79 -3.44
CA THR A 372 -22.82 22.70 -2.45
C THR A 372 -21.45 22.19 -2.00
N GLY A 373 -20.38 22.49 -2.76
CA GLY A 373 -19.03 22.08 -2.40
C GLY A 373 -18.07 22.00 -3.57
N THR A 374 -16.88 21.43 -3.29
CA THR A 374 -15.82 21.25 -4.28
C THR A 374 -15.55 19.76 -4.52
N LEU A 375 -15.30 19.40 -5.78
CA LEU A 375 -15.00 18.04 -6.22
C LEU A 375 -13.74 18.06 -7.08
N SER A 376 -12.76 17.23 -6.74
CA SER A 376 -11.58 17.03 -7.61
C SER A 376 -11.89 15.97 -8.66
N CYS A 377 -11.62 16.26 -9.91
CA CYS A 377 -11.77 15.32 -11.02
C CYS A 377 -10.54 15.32 -11.93
N ILE A 378 -10.38 14.25 -12.71
CA ILE A 378 -9.29 14.08 -13.65
C ILE A 378 -9.84 14.23 -15.07
N LEU A 379 -9.20 15.08 -15.86
CA LEU A 379 -9.37 15.17 -17.31
C LEU A 379 -8.13 14.58 -17.97
N SER A 380 -8.28 13.50 -18.72
CA SER A 380 -7.15 12.82 -19.36
C SER A 380 -7.32 12.68 -20.86
N GLY A 381 -6.20 12.58 -21.58
CA GLY A 381 -6.14 12.31 -22.99
C GLY A 381 -6.95 13.31 -23.86
N SER A 382 -7.83 12.78 -24.70
CA SER A 382 -8.64 13.58 -25.63
C SER A 382 -9.58 14.54 -24.90
N VAL A 383 -10.10 14.19 -23.73
CA VAL A 383 -10.99 15.06 -22.95
C VAL A 383 -10.25 16.31 -22.50
N ALA A 384 -9.01 16.17 -22.02
CA ALA A 384 -8.19 17.32 -21.64
C ALA A 384 -7.85 18.20 -22.85
N GLU A 385 -7.48 17.58 -23.98
CA GLU A 385 -7.17 18.30 -25.22
C GLU A 385 -8.38 19.04 -25.78
N GLU A 386 -9.54 18.41 -25.78
CA GLU A 386 -10.81 19.05 -26.21
C GLU A 386 -11.20 20.19 -25.28
N THR A 387 -11.13 19.99 -23.97
CA THR A 387 -11.43 21.03 -22.98
C THR A 387 -10.54 22.23 -23.18
N LEU A 388 -9.22 22.04 -23.25
CA LEU A 388 -8.26 23.13 -23.43
C LEU A 388 -8.21 23.66 -24.89
N SER A 389 -8.86 22.99 -25.83
CA SER A 389 -8.69 23.25 -27.27
C SER A 389 -7.23 23.31 -27.68
N CYS A 390 -6.41 22.46 -27.05
CA CYS A 390 -4.97 22.43 -27.21
C CYS A 390 -4.47 21.00 -27.24
N LYS A 391 -3.85 20.59 -28.34
CA LYS A 391 -3.20 19.28 -28.48
C LYS A 391 -1.93 19.22 -27.63
N VAL A 392 -1.57 18.01 -27.15
CA VAL A 392 -0.40 17.80 -26.30
C VAL A 392 0.89 18.32 -26.95
N ASP A 393 1.09 18.11 -28.27
CA ASP A 393 2.27 18.57 -28.98
C ASP A 393 2.41 20.10 -28.99
N ARG A 394 1.26 20.80 -29.08
CA ARG A 394 1.22 22.25 -28.99
C ARG A 394 1.46 22.71 -27.56
N PHE A 395 0.90 22.03 -26.59
CA PHE A 395 1.06 22.35 -25.17
C PHE A 395 2.53 22.34 -24.72
N PHE A 396 3.33 21.43 -25.23
CA PHE A 396 4.77 21.37 -24.98
C PHE A 396 5.52 22.65 -25.39
N ASN A 397 5.07 23.27 -26.45
CA ASN A 397 5.73 24.44 -27.04
C ASN A 397 5.20 25.76 -26.49
N LEU A 398 4.25 25.73 -25.53
CA LEU A 398 3.72 26.92 -24.89
C LEU A 398 4.71 27.48 -23.88
N THR A 399 4.88 28.81 -23.90
CA THR A 399 5.57 29.52 -22.83
C THR A 399 4.73 29.55 -21.56
N GLU A 400 5.34 29.83 -20.40
CA GLU A 400 4.63 29.94 -19.12
C GLU A 400 3.49 30.98 -19.17
N ASP A 401 3.73 32.14 -19.84
CA ASP A 401 2.69 33.14 -20.03
C ASP A 401 1.52 32.62 -20.88
N GLN A 402 1.81 31.82 -21.90
CA GLN A 402 0.78 31.23 -22.74
C GLN A 402 -0.01 30.14 -22.00
N LYS A 403 0.64 29.35 -21.15
CA LYS A 403 -0.06 28.41 -20.26
C LYS A 403 -0.94 29.13 -19.26
N THR A 404 -0.44 30.24 -18.69
CA THR A 404 -1.21 31.06 -17.77
C THR A 404 -2.45 31.68 -18.48
N LEU A 405 -2.30 32.18 -19.69
CA LEU A 405 -3.43 32.66 -20.49
C LEU A 405 -4.43 31.54 -20.77
N LEU A 406 -3.96 30.35 -21.13
CA LEU A 406 -4.79 29.19 -21.38
C LEU A 406 -5.58 28.79 -20.12
N LYS A 407 -4.95 28.84 -18.96
CA LYS A 407 -5.58 28.61 -17.65
C LYS A 407 -6.74 29.57 -17.41
N TRP A 408 -6.53 30.87 -17.65
CA TRP A 408 -7.53 31.90 -17.40
C TRP A 408 -8.74 31.81 -18.31
N ASN A 409 -8.66 31.14 -19.47
CA ASN A 409 -9.82 30.92 -20.35
C ASN A 409 -10.87 29.98 -19.72
N PHE A 410 -10.46 29.17 -18.72
CA PHE A 410 -11.33 28.18 -18.09
C PHE A 410 -11.51 28.38 -16.59
N LEU A 411 -10.53 29.03 -15.92
CA LEU A 411 -10.61 29.27 -14.50
C LEU A 411 -11.77 30.20 -14.17
N LEU A 412 -12.62 29.76 -13.25
CA LEU A 412 -13.88 30.40 -12.85
C LEU A 412 -15.00 30.42 -13.92
N GLU A 413 -14.79 29.71 -15.03
CA GLU A 413 -15.88 29.46 -15.99
C GLU A 413 -16.78 28.34 -15.47
N ARG A 414 -18.10 28.53 -15.69
CA ARG A 414 -19.10 27.51 -15.38
C ARG A 414 -19.13 26.48 -16.49
N CYS A 415 -18.86 25.24 -16.17
CA CYS A 415 -18.78 24.13 -17.11
C CYS A 415 -19.89 23.11 -16.88
N LYS A 416 -20.35 22.52 -17.98
CA LYS A 416 -21.13 21.28 -17.99
C LYS A 416 -20.17 20.11 -18.08
N ILE A 417 -20.14 19.29 -17.05
CA ILE A 417 -19.16 18.23 -16.88
C ILE A 417 -19.87 16.90 -16.76
N TYR A 418 -19.58 15.97 -17.68
CA TYR A 418 -20.02 14.59 -17.59
C TYR A 418 -19.01 13.81 -16.77
N LEU A 419 -19.46 13.20 -15.70
CA LEU A 419 -18.61 12.52 -14.73
C LEU A 419 -18.87 11.02 -14.71
N LYS A 420 -17.79 10.27 -14.52
CA LYS A 420 -17.78 8.87 -14.12
C LYS A 420 -17.14 8.80 -12.74
N VAL A 421 -17.87 8.29 -11.75
CA VAL A 421 -17.43 8.22 -10.37
C VAL A 421 -17.31 6.77 -9.97
N PHE A 422 -16.13 6.38 -9.51
CA PHE A 422 -15.86 5.09 -8.90
C PHE A 422 -15.69 5.25 -7.40
N LEU A 423 -16.19 4.30 -6.65
CA LEU A 423 -15.81 4.14 -5.26
C LEU A 423 -14.40 3.53 -5.24
N SER A 424 -13.50 4.24 -4.60
CA SER A 424 -12.13 3.79 -4.42
C SER A 424 -11.82 3.79 -2.94
N THR A 425 -11.60 2.62 -2.39
CA THR A 425 -11.08 2.47 -1.02
C THR A 425 -9.69 3.07 -0.86
N ASN A 426 -9.05 3.44 -1.98
CA ASN A 426 -7.67 3.89 -2.07
C ASN A 426 -7.53 5.41 -2.23
N SER A 427 -8.64 6.16 -2.35
CA SER A 427 -8.58 7.63 -2.44
C SER A 427 -8.87 8.26 -1.07
N ARG A 428 -8.21 9.39 -0.76
CA ARG A 428 -8.46 10.16 0.49
C ARG A 428 -9.94 10.51 0.70
N ASN A 429 -10.70 10.60 -0.38
CA ASN A 429 -12.13 10.95 -0.36
C ASN A 429 -13.04 9.74 -0.57
N GLY A 430 -12.51 8.50 -0.59
CA GLY A 430 -13.30 7.30 -0.83
C GLY A 430 -13.87 7.18 -2.25
N MET A 431 -13.56 8.12 -3.16
CA MET A 431 -14.05 8.11 -4.54
C MET A 431 -13.00 8.64 -5.52
N ARG A 432 -13.05 8.12 -6.75
CA ARG A 432 -12.34 8.63 -7.91
C ARG A 432 -13.35 9.21 -8.90
N VAL A 433 -13.05 10.39 -9.40
CA VAL A 433 -13.92 11.11 -10.34
C VAL A 433 -13.15 11.38 -11.62
N THR A 434 -13.65 10.85 -12.73
CA THR A 434 -13.10 11.09 -14.06
C THR A 434 -14.10 11.90 -14.87
N ALA A 435 -13.63 12.96 -15.52
CA ALA A 435 -14.45 13.70 -16.45
C ALA A 435 -14.45 13.01 -17.83
N LEU A 436 -15.64 12.69 -18.32
CA LEU A 436 -15.85 12.13 -19.66
C LEU A 436 -15.99 13.23 -20.71
N SER A 437 -16.40 14.41 -20.30
CA SER A 437 -16.47 15.64 -21.11
C SER A 437 -16.54 16.85 -20.18
N CYS A 438 -15.87 17.93 -20.55
CA CYS A 438 -15.92 19.19 -19.82
C CYS A 438 -16.00 20.33 -20.85
N LYS A 439 -17.11 21.06 -20.89
CA LYS A 439 -17.36 22.16 -21.82
C LYS A 439 -17.97 23.34 -21.08
N ILE A 440 -17.65 24.55 -21.51
CA ILE A 440 -18.30 25.75 -21.00
C ILE A 440 -19.82 25.59 -21.17
N ALA A 441 -20.55 25.79 -20.11
CA ALA A 441 -21.98 25.54 -20.08
C ALA A 441 -22.74 26.64 -20.87
N ASP A 442 -23.80 26.25 -21.57
CA ASP A 442 -24.76 27.22 -22.13
C ASP A 442 -25.44 27.96 -20.95
N PRO A 443 -25.44 29.31 -20.96
CA PRO A 443 -26.01 30.09 -19.85
C PRO A 443 -27.49 29.77 -19.59
N VAL A 444 -28.28 29.47 -20.64
CA VAL A 444 -29.71 29.14 -20.51
C VAL A 444 -29.89 27.77 -19.89
N GLU A 445 -29.06 26.79 -20.26
CA GLU A 445 -29.06 25.44 -19.67
C GLU A 445 -28.59 25.52 -18.22
N ALA A 446 -27.48 26.22 -17.98
CA ALA A 446 -26.89 26.35 -16.65
C ALA A 446 -27.78 27.06 -15.63
N SER A 447 -28.63 27.97 -16.08
CA SER A 447 -29.57 28.71 -15.20
C SER A 447 -30.71 27.84 -14.63
N ARG A 448 -30.91 26.64 -15.18
CA ARG A 448 -31.95 25.71 -14.74
C ARG A 448 -31.46 24.74 -13.65
N HIS A 449 -30.17 24.74 -13.40
CA HIS A 449 -29.49 23.86 -12.49
C HIS A 449 -28.52 24.62 -11.56
#